data_640bb136f53154684d518fb109f50d58
#
_entry.id   640bb136f53154684d518fb109f50d58
#
_cell.length_a   1.000
_cell.length_b   1.000
_cell.length_c   1.000
_cell.angle_alpha   90.00
_cell.angle_beta   90.00
_cell.angle_gamma   90.00
#
_symmetry.space_group_name_H-M   'P 1'
#
loop_
_entity.id
_entity.type
_entity.pdbx_description
1 polymer ?
#
loop_
_entity_poly.entity_id
_entity_poly.type
_entity_poly.pdbx_seq_one_letter_code
_entity_poly.pdbx_strand_id
1 'polypeptide(L)'
;GYLVTPHVVDKITDQNGNVVEEIGANVRRQVISESASETIRQIMEYEVADGTQGGGGRAYVAGYRIGGKSGTSEQLNMDRRSDGDYKKVASFAAVLPANDPEILVYVMLDDPNNAKTDYSSILAAPVVGNIISEIAPYLGIATDGTDRSSTIVKVPNLVGNEWSNAQVSLN
;
A
#
# COMPACT_ATOMS: atom_id res chain seq x y z
N GLY A 1 12.41 1.76 -12.40
CA GLY A 1 12.66 0.47 -13.05
C GLY A 1 14.05 -0.10 -12.76
N TYR A 2 14.80 0.50 -11.84
CA TYR A 2 16.17 0.10 -11.50
C TYR A 2 16.18 -0.84 -10.29
N LEU A 3 16.97 -1.92 -10.40
CA LEU A 3 17.31 -2.79 -9.29
C LEU A 3 18.46 -2.17 -8.52
N VAL A 4 18.26 -1.87 -7.25
CA VAL A 4 19.28 -1.33 -6.34
C VAL A 4 19.71 -2.36 -5.31
N THR A 5 20.92 -2.25 -4.79
CA THR A 5 21.35 -3.01 -3.62
C THR A 5 20.88 -2.26 -2.38
N PRO A 6 19.97 -2.84 -1.58
CA PRO A 6 19.51 -2.19 -0.35
C PRO A 6 20.66 -2.10 0.67
N HIS A 7 20.66 -1.05 1.47
CA HIS A 7 21.61 -0.84 2.57
C HIS A 7 20.89 -0.20 3.76
N VAL A 8 21.48 -0.33 4.92
CA VAL A 8 20.90 0.17 6.19
C VAL A 8 21.62 1.43 6.67
N VAL A 9 22.90 1.57 6.28
CA VAL A 9 23.71 2.72 6.64
C VAL A 9 23.58 3.78 5.57
N ASP A 10 23.08 4.95 5.94
CA ASP A 10 22.96 6.12 5.06
C ASP A 10 24.27 6.92 5.00
N LYS A 11 24.85 7.18 6.16
CA LYS A 11 26.10 7.95 6.28
C LYS A 11 26.89 7.59 7.51
N ILE A 12 28.17 7.87 7.45
CA ILE A 12 29.11 7.77 8.57
C ILE A 12 29.52 9.19 8.96
N THR A 13 29.43 9.53 10.24
CA THR A 13 29.84 10.83 10.76
C THR A 13 30.99 10.71 11.75
N ASP A 14 31.81 11.75 11.86
CA ASP A 14 32.80 11.87 12.91
C ASP A 14 32.16 12.23 14.26
N GLN A 15 32.99 12.37 15.31
CA GLN A 15 32.54 12.72 16.68
C GLN A 15 31.93 14.14 16.78
N ASN A 16 32.15 14.98 15.77
CA ASN A 16 31.65 16.35 15.71
C ASN A 16 30.36 16.44 14.86
N GLY A 17 29.91 15.31 14.29
CA GLY A 17 28.73 15.27 13.41
C GLY A 17 29.02 15.59 11.95
N ASN A 18 30.28 15.77 11.55
CA ASN A 18 30.61 15.98 10.12
C ASN A 18 30.49 14.67 9.36
N VAL A 19 29.94 14.73 8.15
CA VAL A 19 29.83 13.55 7.28
C VAL A 19 31.21 13.17 6.77
N VAL A 20 31.64 11.95 7.07
CA VAL A 20 32.91 11.34 6.63
C VAL A 20 32.69 10.55 5.34
N GLU A 21 31.55 9.84 5.27
CA GLU A 21 31.16 9.04 4.10
C GLU A 21 29.64 9.04 3.98
N GLU A 22 29.14 9.21 2.77
CA GLU A 22 27.73 9.11 2.43
C GLU A 22 27.52 7.90 1.49
N ILE A 23 26.57 7.02 1.86
CA ILE A 23 26.32 5.78 1.16
C ILE A 23 25.07 5.96 0.29
N GLY A 24 25.27 6.29 -0.97
CA GLY A 24 24.20 6.48 -1.95
C GLY A 24 23.61 5.18 -2.50
N ALA A 25 22.59 5.32 -3.31
CA ALA A 25 21.96 4.19 -3.99
C ALA A 25 22.93 3.44 -4.92
N ASN A 26 23.13 2.16 -4.68
CA ASN A 26 23.93 1.29 -5.54
C ASN A 26 23.03 0.64 -6.59
N VAL A 27 22.96 1.23 -7.78
CA VAL A 27 22.17 0.73 -8.91
C VAL A 27 22.91 -0.45 -9.57
N ARG A 28 22.29 -1.62 -9.57
CA ARG A 28 22.84 -2.82 -10.22
C ARG A 28 22.54 -2.86 -11.72
N ARG A 29 21.29 -2.64 -12.10
CA ARG A 29 20.85 -2.62 -13.50
C ARG A 29 19.40 -2.12 -13.60
N GLN A 30 18.99 -1.70 -14.79
CA GLN A 30 17.59 -1.52 -15.12
C GLN A 30 16.96 -2.89 -15.42
N VAL A 31 15.81 -3.18 -14.81
CA VAL A 31 15.10 -4.48 -14.93
C VAL A 31 13.79 -4.37 -15.70
N ILE A 32 13.13 -3.22 -15.63
CA ILE A 32 11.94 -2.87 -16.41
C ILE A 32 12.06 -1.43 -16.90
N SER A 33 11.28 -1.05 -17.90
CA SER A 33 11.25 0.35 -18.35
C SER A 33 10.63 1.25 -17.29
N GLU A 34 10.96 2.53 -17.32
CA GLU A 34 10.36 3.55 -16.46
C GLU A 34 8.84 3.59 -16.63
N SER A 35 8.35 3.55 -17.88
CA SER A 35 6.92 3.52 -18.18
C SER A 35 6.20 2.29 -17.63
N ALA A 36 6.85 1.11 -17.66
CA ALA A 36 6.29 -0.09 -17.05
C ALA A 36 6.19 0.05 -15.52
N SER A 37 7.25 0.59 -14.89
CA SER A 37 7.26 0.87 -13.45
C SER A 37 6.16 1.86 -13.05
N GLU A 38 6.00 2.94 -13.82
CA GLU A 38 4.94 3.93 -13.59
C GLU A 38 3.54 3.29 -13.74
N THR A 39 3.31 2.54 -14.81
CA THR A 39 2.02 1.86 -15.02
C THR A 39 1.67 0.92 -13.87
N ILE A 40 2.63 0.14 -13.37
CA ILE A 40 2.41 -0.74 -12.22
C ILE A 40 2.05 0.07 -10.98
N ARG A 41 2.73 1.18 -10.71
CA ARG A 41 2.38 2.04 -9.56
C ARG A 41 0.99 2.64 -9.66
N GLN A 42 0.56 3.06 -10.87
CA GLN A 42 -0.81 3.53 -11.11
C GLN A 42 -1.85 2.43 -10.83
N ILE A 43 -1.59 1.20 -11.26
CA ILE A 43 -2.46 0.06 -10.96
C ILE A 43 -2.52 -0.21 -9.46
N MET A 44 -1.37 -0.17 -8.77
CA MET A 44 -1.30 -0.36 -7.32
C MET A 44 -2.01 0.78 -6.56
N GLU A 45 -1.95 2.01 -7.06
CA GLU A 45 -2.68 3.15 -6.50
C GLU A 45 -4.19 2.98 -6.67
N TYR A 46 -4.63 2.55 -7.84
CA TYR A 46 -6.05 2.25 -8.08
C TYR A 46 -6.59 1.16 -7.15
N GLU A 47 -5.81 0.12 -6.87
CA GLU A 47 -6.15 -0.97 -5.96
C GLU A 47 -6.40 -0.48 -4.51
N VAL A 48 -5.67 0.57 -4.07
CA VAL A 48 -5.83 1.16 -2.73
C VAL A 48 -6.89 2.26 -2.72
N ALA A 49 -6.98 3.07 -3.77
CA ALA A 49 -7.85 4.25 -3.83
C ALA A 49 -9.34 3.92 -3.86
N ASP A 50 -9.70 2.75 -4.38
CA ASP A 50 -11.10 2.29 -4.45
C ASP A 50 -11.59 1.70 -3.13
N GLY A 51 -11.45 2.39 -2.03
CA GLY A 51 -11.73 2.00 -0.63
C GLY A 51 -12.90 1.06 -0.34
N THR A 52 -13.60 0.55 -1.34
CA THR A 52 -14.85 -0.20 -1.17
C THR A 52 -14.77 -1.68 -1.57
N GLN A 53 -14.00 -2.07 -2.58
CA GLN A 53 -14.08 -3.41 -3.16
C GLN A 53 -12.74 -4.12 -3.36
N GLY A 54 -11.63 -3.39 -3.49
CA GLY A 54 -10.31 -3.95 -3.75
C GLY A 54 -9.63 -4.49 -2.48
N GLY A 55 -8.75 -5.46 -2.65
CA GLY A 55 -7.97 -6.03 -1.55
C GLY A 55 -7.06 -5.02 -0.84
N GLY A 56 -6.76 -3.88 -1.46
CA GLY A 56 -5.90 -2.81 -0.92
C GLY A 56 -6.63 -1.68 -0.22
N GLY A 57 -7.94 -1.53 -0.39
CA GLY A 57 -8.70 -0.36 0.11
C GLY A 57 -8.62 -0.14 1.62
N ARG A 58 -8.27 -1.18 2.41
CA ARG A 58 -8.04 -1.04 3.86
C ARG A 58 -6.71 -0.37 4.23
N ALA A 59 -5.80 -0.20 3.27
CA ALA A 59 -4.58 0.58 3.44
C ALA A 59 -4.75 2.06 3.02
N TYR A 60 -5.94 2.45 2.60
CA TYR A 60 -6.22 3.83 2.21
C TYR A 60 -6.09 4.79 3.38
N VAL A 61 -5.41 5.91 3.15
CA VAL A 61 -5.33 7.05 4.08
C VAL A 61 -5.70 8.31 3.30
N ALA A 62 -6.70 9.04 3.79
CA ALA A 62 -7.19 10.25 3.13
C ALA A 62 -6.07 11.27 2.89
N GLY A 63 -6.06 11.85 1.69
CA GLY A 63 -5.08 12.86 1.30
C GLY A 63 -3.72 12.33 0.85
N TYR A 64 -3.52 11.01 0.84
CA TYR A 64 -2.27 10.40 0.38
C TYR A 64 -2.49 9.48 -0.83
N ARG A 65 -1.57 9.54 -1.77
CA ARG A 65 -1.52 8.66 -2.93
C ARG A 65 -0.74 7.40 -2.58
N ILE A 66 -1.43 6.34 -2.22
CA ILE A 66 -0.84 5.09 -1.77
C ILE A 66 -1.03 4.04 -2.85
N GLY A 67 0.08 3.45 -3.32
CA GLY A 67 0.05 2.27 -4.17
C GLY A 67 0.35 1.04 -3.34
N GLY A 68 -0.50 0.01 -3.39
CA GLY A 68 -0.30 -1.17 -2.55
C GLY A 68 -0.64 -2.48 -3.22
N LYS A 69 -0.11 -3.59 -2.64
CA LYS A 69 -0.40 -4.96 -3.09
C LYS A 69 -0.39 -5.94 -1.93
N SER A 70 -1.46 -6.72 -1.86
CA SER A 70 -1.60 -7.81 -0.91
C SER A 70 -0.87 -9.07 -1.39
N GLY A 71 -0.38 -9.88 -0.46
CA GLY A 71 0.21 -11.19 -0.72
C GLY A 71 -0.18 -12.20 0.34
N THR A 72 -0.81 -13.30 -0.05
CA THR A 72 -1.09 -14.43 0.84
C THR A 72 -0.46 -15.67 0.23
N SER A 73 0.46 -16.30 0.95
CA SER A 73 1.15 -17.51 0.49
C SER A 73 1.04 -18.63 1.51
N GLU A 74 0.97 -19.86 1.04
CA GLU A 74 0.99 -21.06 1.86
C GLU A 74 2.44 -21.49 2.15
N GLN A 75 2.68 -21.94 3.38
CA GLN A 75 3.96 -22.48 3.83
C GLN A 75 3.99 -23.99 3.62
N LEU A 76 4.29 -24.42 2.40
CA LEU A 76 4.21 -25.82 2.00
C LEU A 76 5.22 -26.73 2.70
N ASN A 77 6.32 -26.18 3.22
CA ASN A 77 7.40 -26.92 3.89
C ASN A 77 7.28 -26.94 5.42
N MET A 78 6.17 -26.43 5.96
CA MET A 78 5.93 -26.40 7.40
C MET A 78 4.83 -27.39 7.78
N ASP A 79 4.78 -27.74 9.06
CA ASP A 79 3.69 -28.55 9.60
C ASP A 79 2.34 -27.85 9.37
N ARG A 80 1.33 -28.64 9.06
CA ARG A 80 -0.02 -28.15 8.91
C ARG A 80 -0.58 -27.67 10.26
N ARG A 81 -1.56 -26.80 10.20
CA ARG A 81 -2.38 -26.41 11.36
C ARG A 81 -3.20 -27.61 11.87
N SER A 82 -3.73 -27.50 13.07
CA SER A 82 -4.58 -28.53 13.69
C SER A 82 -5.85 -28.84 12.91
N ASP A 83 -6.35 -27.92 12.10
CA ASP A 83 -7.49 -28.09 11.19
C ASP A 83 -7.12 -28.75 9.85
N GLY A 84 -5.86 -29.04 9.62
CA GLY A 84 -5.33 -29.64 8.40
C GLY A 84 -4.93 -28.65 7.30
N ASP A 85 -5.18 -27.35 7.48
CA ASP A 85 -4.79 -26.30 6.54
C ASP A 85 -3.29 -26.01 6.58
N TYR A 86 -2.75 -25.44 5.50
CA TYR A 86 -1.38 -24.92 5.50
C TYR A 86 -1.30 -23.65 6.34
N LYS A 87 -0.18 -23.51 7.06
CA LYS A 87 0.22 -22.22 7.60
C LYS A 87 0.38 -21.22 6.47
N LYS A 88 0.06 -19.97 6.72
CA LYS A 88 0.07 -18.92 5.70
C LYS A 88 0.91 -17.74 6.15
N VAL A 89 1.50 -17.06 5.17
CA VAL A 89 2.09 -15.74 5.36
C VAL A 89 1.16 -14.74 4.71
N ALA A 90 0.63 -13.82 5.51
CA ALA A 90 -0.18 -12.71 5.05
C ALA A 90 0.66 -11.44 5.02
N SER A 91 0.80 -10.79 3.85
CA SER A 91 1.62 -9.60 3.72
C SER A 91 0.94 -8.51 2.91
N PHE A 92 1.36 -7.27 3.14
CA PHE A 92 0.96 -6.12 2.34
C PHE A 92 2.15 -5.19 2.16
N ALA A 93 2.44 -4.83 0.92
CA ALA A 93 3.44 -3.83 0.56
C ALA A 93 2.75 -2.58 0.04
N ALA A 94 3.18 -1.42 0.50
CA ALA A 94 2.70 -0.13 0.00
C ALA A 94 3.85 0.82 -0.26
N VAL A 95 3.73 1.61 -1.33
CA VAL A 95 4.63 2.72 -1.66
C VAL A 95 3.88 4.04 -1.53
N LEU A 96 4.57 5.08 -1.09
CA LEU A 96 3.99 6.40 -0.83
C LEU A 96 5.03 7.50 -1.12
N PRO A 97 4.67 8.56 -1.87
CA PRO A 97 3.52 8.66 -2.78
C PRO A 97 3.60 7.67 -3.96
N ALA A 98 2.47 7.19 -4.48
CA ALA A 98 2.48 6.20 -5.55
C ALA A 98 3.09 6.72 -6.87
N ASN A 99 2.94 8.02 -7.15
CA ASN A 99 3.48 8.67 -8.35
C ASN A 99 4.99 8.96 -8.26
N ASP A 100 5.51 9.24 -7.06
CA ASP A 100 6.93 9.51 -6.79
C ASP A 100 7.32 8.92 -5.44
N PRO A 101 7.60 7.60 -5.36
CA PRO A 101 7.77 6.90 -4.09
C PRO A 101 8.97 7.38 -3.29
N GLU A 102 8.74 7.81 -2.06
CA GLU A 102 9.74 8.18 -1.07
C GLU A 102 9.94 7.08 -0.03
N ILE A 103 8.85 6.37 0.31
CA ILE A 103 8.89 5.29 1.30
C ILE A 103 8.19 4.04 0.80
N LEU A 104 8.62 2.91 1.33
CA LEU A 104 7.95 1.61 1.22
C LEU A 104 7.62 1.12 2.62
N VAL A 105 6.35 0.78 2.84
CA VAL A 105 5.89 0.11 4.06
C VAL A 105 5.53 -1.32 3.72
N TYR A 106 6.15 -2.27 4.43
CA TYR A 106 5.88 -3.69 4.24
C TYR A 106 5.54 -4.34 5.58
N VAL A 107 4.36 -4.93 5.67
CA VAL A 107 3.90 -5.70 6.82
C VAL A 107 3.75 -7.15 6.42
N MET A 108 4.32 -8.04 7.22
CA MET A 108 4.25 -9.48 7.05
C MET A 108 3.83 -10.12 8.38
N LEU A 109 2.84 -10.98 8.33
CA LEU A 109 2.32 -11.76 9.44
C LEU A 109 2.57 -13.24 9.14
N ASP A 110 3.40 -13.87 9.95
CA ASP A 110 3.71 -15.29 9.84
C ASP A 110 2.67 -16.09 10.62
N ASP A 111 1.98 -16.97 9.92
CA ASP A 111 0.91 -17.83 10.42
C ASP A 111 -0.08 -17.10 11.35
N PRO A 112 -0.76 -16.03 10.88
CA PRO A 112 -1.67 -15.28 11.73
C PRO A 112 -2.81 -16.21 12.19
N ASN A 113 -2.87 -16.45 13.50
CA ASN A 113 -3.90 -17.29 14.09
C ASN A 113 -5.22 -16.50 14.24
N ASN A 114 -5.94 -16.33 13.15
CA ASN A 114 -7.23 -15.67 13.12
C ASN A 114 -8.30 -16.64 12.63
N ALA A 115 -9.18 -17.05 13.52
CA ALA A 115 -10.28 -18.00 13.23
C ALA A 115 -11.28 -17.51 12.15
N LYS A 116 -11.20 -16.25 11.72
CA LYS A 116 -12.15 -15.68 10.76
C LYS A 116 -11.60 -15.55 9.35
N THR A 117 -10.29 -15.35 9.17
CA THR A 117 -9.67 -15.14 7.86
C THR A 117 -8.15 -15.19 7.92
N ASP A 118 -7.54 -15.61 6.81
CA ASP A 118 -6.10 -15.55 6.56
C ASP A 118 -5.76 -14.54 5.45
N TYR A 119 -6.75 -13.78 4.97
CA TYR A 119 -6.53 -12.85 3.86
C TYR A 119 -5.71 -11.63 4.31
N SER A 120 -4.58 -11.41 3.64
CA SER A 120 -3.66 -10.28 3.90
C SER A 120 -4.33 -8.92 3.75
N SER A 121 -5.29 -8.78 2.84
CA SER A 121 -6.07 -7.55 2.68
C SER A 121 -6.92 -7.19 3.90
N ILE A 122 -7.23 -8.17 4.75
CA ILE A 122 -7.99 -7.99 5.99
C ILE A 122 -7.05 -7.81 7.18
N LEU A 123 -5.92 -8.51 7.19
CA LEU A 123 -5.01 -8.55 8.33
C LEU A 123 -3.87 -7.52 8.22
N ALA A 124 -3.16 -7.48 7.08
CA ALA A 124 -1.96 -6.67 6.91
C ALA A 124 -2.26 -5.27 6.35
N ALA A 125 -3.21 -5.13 5.42
CA ALA A 125 -3.50 -3.84 4.79
C ALA A 125 -3.92 -2.74 5.79
N PRO A 126 -4.83 -2.96 6.77
CA PRO A 126 -5.17 -1.92 7.74
C PRO A 126 -3.99 -1.54 8.63
N VAL A 127 -3.09 -2.46 8.94
CA VAL A 127 -1.88 -2.16 9.71
C VAL A 127 -0.96 -1.23 8.92
N VAL A 128 -0.79 -1.48 7.61
CA VAL A 128 -0.05 -0.58 6.71
C VAL A 128 -0.69 0.80 6.66
N GLY A 129 -2.02 0.89 6.52
CA GLY A 129 -2.73 2.17 6.54
C GLY A 129 -2.51 2.95 7.84
N ASN A 130 -2.59 2.28 8.99
CA ASN A 130 -2.33 2.90 10.28
C ASN A 130 -0.88 3.41 10.39
N ILE A 131 0.12 2.59 9.99
CA ILE A 131 1.51 3.02 9.96
C ILE A 131 1.67 4.26 9.08
N ILE A 132 1.15 4.25 7.86
CA ILE A 132 1.25 5.39 6.94
C ILE A 132 0.60 6.63 7.52
N SER A 133 -0.57 6.51 8.16
CA SER A 133 -1.27 7.66 8.74
C SER A 133 -0.46 8.37 9.83
N GLU A 134 0.42 7.66 10.53
CA GLU A 134 1.29 8.21 11.56
C GLU A 134 2.63 8.71 11.00
N ILE A 135 3.27 7.93 10.11
CA ILE A 135 4.62 8.27 9.67
C ILE A 135 4.64 9.31 8.54
N ALA A 136 3.64 9.36 7.66
CA ALA A 136 3.65 10.27 6.53
C ALA A 136 3.69 11.76 6.96
N PRO A 137 2.89 12.21 7.93
CA PRO A 137 3.00 13.58 8.48
C PRO A 137 4.37 13.82 9.16
N TYR A 138 4.87 12.82 9.90
CA TYR A 138 6.17 12.92 10.58
C TYR A 138 7.33 13.11 9.58
N LEU A 139 7.28 12.41 8.45
CA LEU A 139 8.28 12.51 7.38
C LEU A 139 8.08 13.74 6.47
N GLY A 140 7.00 14.50 6.67
CA GLY A 140 6.69 15.66 5.86
C GLY A 140 6.23 15.32 4.44
N ILE A 141 5.74 14.10 4.21
CA ILE A 141 5.21 13.69 2.90
C ILE A 141 3.97 14.53 2.62
N ALA A 142 3.97 15.22 1.50
CA ALA A 142 2.88 16.11 1.12
C ALA A 142 1.60 15.33 0.81
N THR A 143 0.47 15.85 1.29
CA THR A 143 -0.84 15.39 0.83
C THR A 143 -1.10 15.88 -0.59
N ASP A 144 -1.84 15.12 -1.38
CA ASP A 144 -2.22 15.51 -2.76
C ASP A 144 -3.36 16.53 -2.80
N GLY A 145 -3.86 16.95 -1.63
CA GLY A 145 -4.97 17.90 -1.51
C GLY A 145 -6.33 17.30 -1.91
N THR A 146 -6.36 16.06 -2.37
CA THR A 146 -7.59 15.36 -2.73
C THR A 146 -8.01 14.45 -1.59
N ASP A 147 -8.85 14.95 -0.70
CA ASP A 147 -9.58 14.08 0.24
C ASP A 147 -10.63 13.30 -0.55
N ARG A 148 -10.23 12.16 -1.09
CA ARG A 148 -11.15 11.27 -1.82
C ARG A 148 -12.19 10.63 -0.90
N SER A 149 -12.01 10.70 0.42
CA SER A 149 -13.01 10.27 1.39
C SER A 149 -14.22 11.22 1.41
N SER A 150 -14.02 12.48 1.02
CA SER A 150 -15.10 13.48 0.95
C SER A 150 -15.91 13.40 -0.35
N THR A 151 -15.48 12.63 -1.34
CA THR A 151 -16.33 12.27 -2.48
C THR A 151 -17.28 11.13 -2.10
N ILE A 152 -17.93 11.23 -0.95
CA ILE A 152 -19.20 10.56 -0.74
C ILE A 152 -20.15 11.28 -1.71
N VAL A 153 -20.20 10.78 -2.94
CA VAL A 153 -21.30 11.11 -3.83
C VAL A 153 -22.55 10.60 -3.10
N LYS A 154 -23.30 11.52 -2.52
CA LYS A 154 -24.57 11.19 -1.88
C LYS A 154 -25.47 10.68 -2.99
N VAL A 155 -25.47 9.35 -3.18
CA VAL A 155 -26.34 8.72 -4.18
C VAL A 155 -27.77 9.11 -3.80
N PRO A 156 -28.46 9.89 -4.61
CA PRO A 156 -29.84 10.26 -4.32
C PRO A 156 -30.68 9.00 -4.22
N ASN A 157 -31.70 9.00 -3.39
CA ASN A 157 -32.63 7.88 -3.30
C ASN A 157 -33.38 7.76 -4.63
N LEU A 158 -32.97 6.77 -5.43
CA LEU A 158 -33.53 6.51 -6.75
C LEU A 158 -34.68 5.50 -6.71
N VAL A 159 -35.03 4.96 -5.54
CA VAL A 159 -36.10 3.98 -5.38
C VAL A 159 -37.44 4.62 -5.76
N GLY A 160 -38.10 4.05 -6.78
CA GLY A 160 -39.40 4.53 -7.29
C GLY A 160 -39.30 5.63 -8.35
N ASN A 161 -38.09 6.06 -8.75
CA ASN A 161 -37.94 7.01 -9.85
C ASN A 161 -37.93 6.30 -11.21
N GLU A 162 -38.56 6.93 -12.23
CA GLU A 162 -38.40 6.48 -13.61
C GLU A 162 -36.92 6.66 -14.04
N TRP A 163 -36.45 5.78 -14.93
CA TRP A 163 -35.05 5.76 -15.39
C TRP A 163 -34.54 7.13 -15.89
N SER A 164 -35.35 7.85 -16.65
CA SER A 164 -35.02 9.19 -17.15
C SER A 164 -34.75 10.20 -16.03
N ASN A 165 -35.51 10.13 -14.95
CA ASN A 165 -35.36 11.03 -13.80
C ASN A 165 -34.18 10.62 -12.91
N ALA A 166 -33.90 9.32 -12.81
CA ALA A 166 -32.73 8.81 -12.10
C ALA A 166 -31.42 9.24 -12.78
N GLN A 167 -31.38 9.27 -14.11
CA GLN A 167 -30.21 9.69 -14.88
C GLN A 167 -29.88 11.18 -14.72
N VAL A 168 -30.90 12.04 -14.60
CA VAL A 168 -30.72 13.49 -14.34
C VAL A 168 -30.20 13.75 -12.93
N SER A 169 -30.54 12.89 -11.97
CA SER A 169 -30.11 13.05 -10.58
C SER A 169 -28.67 12.59 -10.30
N LEU A 170 -28.03 11.92 -11.28
CA LEU A 170 -26.65 11.42 -11.20
C LEU A 170 -25.64 12.31 -11.90
N ASN A 171 -26.08 13.31 -12.64
CA ASN A 171 -25.26 14.34 -13.30
C ASN A 171 -25.23 15.60 -12.46
#